data_0a642ac6b57dc92a108884676ea9d6ed
#
_entry.id   0a642ac6b57dc92a108884676ea9d6ed
#
_cell.length_a   1.000
_cell.length_b   1.000
_cell.length_c   1.000
_cell.angle_alpha   90.00
_cell.angle_beta   90.00
_cell.angle_gamma   90.00
#
_symmetry.space_group_name_H-M   'P 1'
#
loop_
_entity.id
_entity.type
_entity.pdbx_description
1 polymer ?
#
loop_
_entity_poly.entity_id
_entity_poly.type
_entity_poly.pdbx_seq_one_letter_code
_entity_poly.pdbx_strand_id
1 'polypeptide(L)'
;NTDMYAQAYFDYDSKKSAGVMMSHLRFGKKPIKSTYLIHQANFVACHNPAYIRKFNMSQELVDGGTFLLNCSWNKEELETHIPPQVKKFIYDHKINFYTIDGVKIGIETGMGPTRINTILQSAFFKLANIIPEEDAIGYMKAAAEKTYGRKGKSVVEKNWAAIDAGAKNVVKIDVPESWGQAEGEEYDLPHASGARQDVVDFVNNIQVKVNAQEGNTVPVSVVGVYQDGSTPSGASAFEKRGIAVNVPVWASENCIQCTFCSYVCPHAAIRPMALTDDECAKLPEGTVTIPLMGMPGYKFAIVVSSLDCTG
;
A
#
# COMPACT_ATOMS: atom_id res chain seq x y z
N ASN A 1 -3.31 -11.77 28.95
CA ASN A 1 -3.81 -12.98 29.62
C ASN A 1 -3.33 -14.26 28.93
N THR A 2 -2.12 -14.25 28.38
CA THR A 2 -1.44 -15.42 27.82
C THR A 2 -0.09 -15.57 28.50
N ASP A 3 0.53 -16.73 28.39
CA ASP A 3 1.91 -17.01 28.84
C ASP A 3 2.97 -16.55 27.82
N MET A 4 2.55 -15.80 26.79
CA MET A 4 3.39 -15.31 25.72
C MET A 4 3.94 -13.90 26.02
N TYR A 5 5.19 -13.71 25.66
CA TYR A 5 5.80 -12.38 25.54
C TYR A 5 5.64 -11.88 24.12
N ALA A 6 5.34 -10.60 23.96
CA ALA A 6 5.23 -9.95 22.66
C ALA A 6 6.09 -8.70 22.60
N GLN A 7 6.69 -8.44 21.46
CA GLN A 7 7.41 -7.23 21.18
C GLN A 7 6.97 -6.71 19.82
N ALA A 8 6.74 -5.40 19.74
CA ALA A 8 6.45 -4.70 18.50
C ALA A 8 7.50 -3.60 18.28
N TYR A 9 7.96 -3.48 17.06
CA TYR A 9 8.76 -2.36 16.58
C TYR A 9 8.17 -1.86 15.27
N PHE A 10 8.08 -0.54 15.13
CA PHE A 10 7.49 0.10 13.96
C PHE A 10 8.57 0.84 13.21
N ASP A 11 8.77 0.47 11.95
CA ASP A 11 9.67 1.13 11.02
C ASP A 11 8.85 2.05 10.11
N TYR A 12 9.14 3.34 10.19
CA TYR A 12 8.37 4.38 9.51
C TYR A 12 9.14 4.92 8.32
N ASP A 13 8.44 5.15 7.21
CA ASP A 13 8.92 6.04 6.16
C ASP A 13 9.06 7.46 6.73
N SER A 14 10.07 8.21 6.27
CA SER A 14 10.31 9.61 6.64
C SER A 14 9.19 10.55 6.19
N LYS A 15 8.30 10.11 5.32
CA LYS A 15 7.20 10.91 4.79
C LYS A 15 6.09 11.11 5.82
N LYS A 16 5.55 12.32 5.89
CA LYS A 16 4.50 12.70 6.85
C LYS A 16 3.20 11.90 6.66
N SER A 17 2.84 11.59 5.42
CA SER A 17 1.63 10.85 5.09
C SER A 17 1.84 9.97 3.86
N ALA A 18 1.07 8.89 3.78
CA ALA A 18 1.11 7.94 2.68
C ALA A 18 2.49 7.29 2.43
N GLY A 19 3.37 7.29 3.43
CA GLY A 19 4.58 6.49 3.46
C GLY A 19 4.26 5.05 3.86
N VAL A 20 5.15 4.13 3.51
CA VAL A 20 5.07 2.74 3.97
C VAL A 20 5.42 2.68 5.45
N MET A 21 4.72 1.83 6.20
CA MET A 21 5.06 1.50 7.58
C MET A 21 5.16 -0.01 7.70
N MET A 22 6.27 -0.48 8.24
CA MET A 22 6.47 -1.89 8.55
C MET A 22 6.36 -2.13 10.05
N SER A 23 5.53 -3.09 10.44
CA SER A 23 5.36 -3.49 11.83
C SER A 23 6.03 -4.83 12.06
N HIS A 24 7.11 -4.84 12.81
CA HIS A 24 7.84 -6.04 13.18
C HIS A 24 7.31 -6.58 14.50
N LEU A 25 6.63 -7.73 14.46
CA LEU A 25 6.02 -8.36 15.63
C LEU A 25 6.73 -9.67 15.96
N ARG A 26 7.05 -9.85 17.23
CA ARG A 26 7.62 -11.10 17.77
C ARG A 26 6.77 -11.62 18.91
N PHE A 27 6.60 -12.93 18.90
CA PHE A 27 5.90 -13.65 19.96
C PHE A 27 6.76 -14.80 20.42
N GLY A 28 6.81 -15.05 21.74
CA GLY A 28 7.61 -16.13 22.29
C GLY A 28 7.26 -16.43 23.74
N LYS A 29 7.62 -17.65 24.18
CA LYS A 29 7.44 -18.09 25.58
C LYS A 29 8.54 -17.58 26.53
N LYS A 30 9.55 -16.92 26.00
CA LYS A 30 10.64 -16.31 26.76
C LYS A 30 10.65 -14.79 26.58
N PRO A 31 11.12 -14.01 27.57
CA PRO A 31 11.26 -12.56 27.43
C PRO A 31 12.07 -12.18 26.21
N ILE A 32 11.51 -11.28 25.38
CA ILE A 32 12.16 -10.74 24.20
C ILE A 32 12.79 -9.40 24.59
N LYS A 33 14.14 -9.34 24.57
CA LYS A 33 14.88 -8.18 25.08
C LYS A 33 15.55 -7.32 24.00
N SER A 34 15.63 -7.83 22.75
CA SER A 34 16.28 -7.15 21.64
C SER A 34 15.28 -6.48 20.71
N THR A 35 15.64 -5.28 20.22
CA THR A 35 14.82 -4.46 19.32
C THR A 35 15.47 -4.42 17.93
N TYR A 36 15.63 -5.53 17.26
CA TYR A 36 16.13 -5.60 15.88
C TYR A 36 14.99 -5.83 14.89
N LEU A 37 15.18 -5.42 13.64
CA LEU A 37 14.25 -5.70 12.55
C LEU A 37 14.17 -7.21 12.27
N ILE A 38 13.03 -7.66 11.77
CA ILE A 38 12.83 -9.06 11.40
C ILE A 38 13.24 -9.21 9.94
N HIS A 39 14.19 -10.11 9.67
CA HIS A 39 14.66 -10.49 8.34
C HIS A 39 14.36 -11.95 8.00
N GLN A 40 13.70 -12.67 8.90
CA GLN A 40 13.23 -14.04 8.72
C GLN A 40 11.86 -14.16 9.38
N ALA A 41 10.83 -13.83 8.62
CA ALA A 41 9.45 -13.80 9.10
C ALA A 41 8.74 -15.12 8.79
N ASN A 42 8.00 -15.65 9.77
CA ASN A 42 7.08 -16.78 9.52
C ASN A 42 5.78 -16.31 8.85
N PHE A 43 5.44 -15.02 8.98
CA PHE A 43 4.22 -14.43 8.48
C PHE A 43 4.49 -12.99 8.01
N VAL A 44 4.05 -12.67 6.80
CA VAL A 44 4.02 -11.31 6.26
C VAL A 44 2.61 -10.99 5.78
N ALA A 45 2.11 -9.79 6.12
CA ALA A 45 0.84 -9.29 5.62
C ALA A 45 1.02 -7.99 4.83
N CYS A 46 0.53 -7.96 3.61
CA CYS A 46 0.42 -6.77 2.79
C CYS A 46 -0.98 -6.19 2.88
N HIS A 47 -1.13 -5.07 3.59
CA HIS A 47 -2.44 -4.47 3.86
C HIS A 47 -2.95 -3.60 2.71
N ASN A 48 -2.05 -3.05 1.87
CA ASN A 48 -2.40 -2.30 0.68
C ASN A 48 -1.87 -3.04 -0.55
N PRO A 49 -2.73 -3.48 -1.48
CA PRO A 49 -2.32 -4.28 -2.63
C PRO A 49 -1.38 -3.54 -3.58
N ALA A 50 -1.39 -2.20 -3.60
CA ALA A 50 -0.44 -1.42 -4.40
C ALA A 50 1.03 -1.62 -3.96
N TYR A 51 1.26 -2.02 -2.71
CA TYR A 51 2.61 -2.22 -2.18
C TYR A 51 3.32 -3.43 -2.78
N ILE A 52 2.59 -4.45 -3.23
CA ILE A 52 3.20 -5.65 -3.80
C ILE A 52 4.00 -5.37 -5.08
N ARG A 53 3.68 -4.26 -5.77
CA ARG A 53 4.39 -3.79 -6.97
C ARG A 53 5.49 -2.76 -6.66
N LYS A 54 5.62 -2.33 -5.41
CA LYS A 54 6.55 -1.26 -5.00
C LYS A 54 7.66 -1.75 -4.09
N PHE A 55 7.38 -2.75 -3.26
CA PHE A 55 8.27 -3.21 -2.22
C PHE A 55 8.46 -4.71 -2.29
N ASN A 56 9.70 -5.16 -2.09
CA ASN A 56 10.02 -6.59 -2.02
C ASN A 56 9.65 -7.15 -0.63
N MET A 57 8.36 -7.34 -0.39
CA MET A 57 7.85 -7.81 0.91
C MET A 57 8.06 -9.30 1.13
N SER A 58 8.21 -10.09 0.05
CA SER A 58 8.31 -11.55 0.12
C SER A 58 9.68 -12.04 0.57
N GLN A 59 10.76 -11.31 0.30
CA GLN A 59 12.14 -11.74 0.61
C GLN A 59 12.40 -11.95 2.10
N GLU A 60 11.58 -11.39 2.97
CA GLU A 60 11.69 -11.55 4.42
C GLU A 60 11.02 -12.83 4.94
N LEU A 61 10.30 -13.57 4.10
CA LEU A 61 9.66 -14.82 4.48
C LEU A 61 10.65 -15.99 4.49
N VAL A 62 10.55 -16.82 5.52
CA VAL A 62 11.21 -18.13 5.55
C VAL A 62 10.51 -19.11 4.61
N ASP A 63 11.20 -20.17 4.20
CA ASP A 63 10.61 -21.27 3.42
C ASP A 63 9.39 -21.85 4.12
N GLY A 64 8.29 -22.02 3.40
CA GLY A 64 7.01 -22.47 3.95
C GLY A 64 6.29 -21.44 4.80
N GLY A 65 6.79 -20.22 4.89
CA GLY A 65 6.13 -19.11 5.59
C GLY A 65 4.77 -18.77 5.01
N THR A 66 4.06 -17.86 5.64
CA THR A 66 2.69 -17.44 5.23
C THR A 66 2.70 -16.00 4.73
N PHE A 67 2.13 -15.77 3.54
CA PHE A 67 1.88 -14.44 2.97
C PHE A 67 0.39 -14.17 2.87
N LEU A 68 -0.08 -13.09 3.50
CA LEU A 68 -1.47 -12.63 3.42
C LEU A 68 -1.53 -11.31 2.64
N LEU A 69 -2.29 -11.29 1.54
CA LEU A 69 -2.54 -10.10 0.74
C LEU A 69 -3.98 -9.61 0.93
N ASN A 70 -4.14 -8.36 1.36
CA ASN A 70 -5.44 -7.71 1.39
C ASN A 70 -5.77 -7.15 0.02
N CYS A 71 -6.64 -7.82 -0.72
CA CYS A 71 -7.09 -7.39 -2.04
C CYS A 71 -8.47 -7.96 -2.37
N SER A 72 -9.14 -7.34 -3.36
CA SER A 72 -10.41 -7.83 -3.94
C SER A 72 -10.18 -8.70 -5.18
N TRP A 73 -8.94 -9.02 -5.53
CA TRP A 73 -8.57 -9.65 -6.79
C TRP A 73 -9.05 -11.10 -6.87
N ASN A 74 -9.66 -11.45 -8.00
CA ASN A 74 -9.94 -12.82 -8.38
C ASN A 74 -8.66 -13.53 -8.90
N LYS A 75 -8.77 -14.77 -9.35
CA LYS A 75 -7.63 -15.57 -9.77
C LYS A 75 -6.92 -14.98 -11.01
N GLU A 76 -7.65 -14.48 -11.99
CA GLU A 76 -7.13 -13.85 -13.20
C GLU A 76 -6.44 -12.52 -12.88
N GLU A 77 -7.03 -11.74 -11.97
CA GLU A 77 -6.46 -10.48 -11.50
C GLU A 77 -5.18 -10.70 -10.67
N LEU A 78 -5.13 -11.75 -9.83
CA LEU A 78 -3.91 -12.12 -9.12
C LEU A 78 -2.78 -12.46 -10.11
N GLU A 79 -3.12 -13.17 -11.20
CA GLU A 79 -2.16 -13.50 -12.25
C GLU A 79 -1.59 -12.26 -12.94
N THR A 80 -2.39 -11.22 -13.09
CA THR A 80 -2.00 -9.98 -13.76
C THR A 80 -1.28 -9.00 -12.82
N HIS A 81 -1.72 -8.90 -11.57
CA HIS A 81 -1.26 -7.86 -10.65
C HIS A 81 -0.03 -8.22 -9.83
N ILE A 82 0.20 -9.53 -9.57
CA ILE A 82 1.38 -9.94 -8.80
C ILE A 82 2.62 -9.91 -9.70
N PRO A 83 3.69 -9.21 -9.31
CA PRO A 83 4.93 -9.17 -10.07
C PRO A 83 5.57 -10.56 -10.28
N PRO A 84 6.21 -10.82 -11.44
CA PRO A 84 6.81 -12.12 -11.76
C PRO A 84 7.78 -12.62 -10.68
N GLN A 85 8.64 -11.76 -10.14
CA GLN A 85 9.59 -12.15 -9.11
C GLN A 85 8.91 -12.53 -7.78
N VAL A 86 7.78 -11.92 -7.44
CA VAL A 86 6.99 -12.28 -6.25
C VAL A 86 6.31 -13.64 -6.46
N LYS A 87 5.76 -13.89 -7.65
CA LYS A 87 5.20 -15.20 -8.03
C LYS A 87 6.24 -16.29 -7.89
N LYS A 88 7.41 -16.07 -8.51
CA LYS A 88 8.52 -17.02 -8.48
C LYS A 88 8.99 -17.30 -7.07
N PHE A 89 9.13 -16.26 -6.23
CA PHE A 89 9.49 -16.41 -4.82
C PHE A 89 8.47 -17.28 -4.07
N ILE A 90 7.17 -16.98 -4.22
CA ILE A 90 6.08 -17.74 -3.57
C ILE A 90 6.16 -19.23 -3.95
N TYR A 91 6.41 -19.52 -5.21
CA TYR A 91 6.49 -20.90 -5.70
C TYR A 91 7.76 -21.62 -5.19
N ASP A 92 8.94 -21.03 -5.41
CA ASP A 92 10.24 -21.63 -5.09
C ASP A 92 10.42 -21.89 -3.58
N HIS A 93 9.94 -20.97 -2.73
CA HIS A 93 10.03 -21.06 -1.28
C HIS A 93 8.80 -21.71 -0.63
N LYS A 94 7.88 -22.27 -1.44
CA LYS A 94 6.67 -22.98 -0.97
C LYS A 94 5.83 -22.16 0.01
N ILE A 95 5.69 -20.86 -0.25
CA ILE A 95 4.97 -19.94 0.62
C ILE A 95 3.48 -20.27 0.63
N ASN A 96 2.88 -20.32 1.81
CA ASN A 96 1.45 -20.43 1.99
C ASN A 96 0.80 -19.08 1.66
N PHE A 97 0.24 -18.95 0.46
CA PHE A 97 -0.33 -17.71 -0.01
C PHE A 97 -1.82 -17.63 0.27
N TYR A 98 -2.25 -16.51 0.88
CA TYR A 98 -3.64 -16.24 1.22
C TYR A 98 -4.05 -14.84 0.78
N THR A 99 -5.34 -14.67 0.47
CA THR A 99 -5.97 -13.37 0.24
C THR A 99 -7.14 -13.13 1.19
N ILE A 100 -7.47 -11.86 1.40
CA ILE A 100 -8.65 -11.41 2.12
C ILE A 100 -9.12 -10.08 1.52
N ASP A 101 -10.42 -9.89 1.34
CA ASP A 101 -10.99 -8.59 0.98
C ASP A 101 -11.52 -7.88 2.24
N GLY A 102 -10.59 -7.26 2.97
CA GLY A 102 -10.90 -6.54 4.20
C GLY A 102 -11.81 -5.33 3.99
N VAL A 103 -11.76 -4.71 2.80
CA VAL A 103 -12.61 -3.55 2.46
C VAL A 103 -14.07 -4.00 2.32
N LYS A 104 -14.32 -5.05 1.55
CA LYS A 104 -15.65 -5.64 1.39
C LYS A 104 -16.22 -6.08 2.73
N ILE A 105 -15.45 -6.82 3.52
CA ILE A 105 -15.84 -7.26 4.87
C ILE A 105 -16.18 -6.05 5.76
N GLY A 106 -15.37 -4.99 5.71
CA GLY A 106 -15.61 -3.77 6.47
C GLY A 106 -16.93 -3.10 6.12
N ILE A 107 -17.29 -3.06 4.84
CA ILE A 107 -18.58 -2.53 4.35
C ILE A 107 -19.72 -3.43 4.83
N GLU A 108 -19.64 -4.72 4.63
CA GLU A 108 -20.69 -5.72 4.97
C GLU A 108 -20.97 -5.78 6.48
N THR A 109 -19.94 -5.60 7.32
CA THR A 109 -20.08 -5.58 8.79
C THR A 109 -20.46 -4.20 9.34
N GLY A 110 -20.59 -3.17 8.50
CA GLY A 110 -20.93 -1.82 8.88
C GLY A 110 -19.79 -1.05 9.58
N MET A 111 -18.54 -1.54 9.45
CA MET A 111 -17.34 -0.81 9.88
C MET A 111 -16.92 0.27 8.88
N GLY A 112 -17.29 0.12 7.63
CA GLY A 112 -16.90 0.97 6.51
C GLY A 112 -15.57 0.54 5.86
N PRO A 113 -15.20 1.16 4.71
CA PRO A 113 -14.09 0.70 3.87
C PRO A 113 -12.69 0.93 4.48
N THR A 114 -12.57 1.82 5.47
CA THR A 114 -11.27 2.23 6.03
C THR A 114 -10.94 1.57 7.38
N ARG A 115 -11.91 0.96 8.05
CA ARG A 115 -11.72 0.38 9.39
C ARG A 115 -11.52 -1.13 9.32
N ILE A 116 -10.48 -1.53 8.62
CA ILE A 116 -10.17 -2.94 8.34
C ILE A 116 -9.19 -3.58 9.34
N ASN A 117 -8.63 -2.80 10.28
CA ASN A 117 -7.58 -3.27 11.20
C ASN A 117 -7.99 -4.52 11.98
N THR A 118 -9.19 -4.52 12.56
CA THR A 118 -9.71 -5.62 13.36
C THR A 118 -9.92 -6.89 12.52
N ILE A 119 -10.32 -6.71 11.26
CA ILE A 119 -10.52 -7.79 10.28
C ILE A 119 -9.17 -8.46 9.97
N LEU A 120 -8.16 -7.65 9.63
CA LEU A 120 -6.83 -8.15 9.28
C LEU A 120 -6.10 -8.74 10.50
N GLN A 121 -6.32 -8.19 11.70
CA GLN A 121 -5.78 -8.76 12.93
C GLN A 121 -6.38 -10.14 13.24
N SER A 122 -7.66 -10.32 13.00
CA SER A 122 -8.33 -11.62 13.16
C SER A 122 -7.79 -12.66 12.17
N ALA A 123 -7.66 -12.28 10.90
CA ALA A 123 -7.03 -13.10 9.87
C ALA A 123 -5.58 -13.50 10.25
N PHE A 124 -4.80 -12.54 10.79
CA PHE A 124 -3.46 -12.80 11.29
C PHE A 124 -3.43 -13.87 12.36
N PHE A 125 -4.23 -13.77 13.43
CA PHE A 125 -4.22 -14.73 14.50
C PHE A 125 -4.63 -16.13 14.05
N LYS A 126 -5.57 -16.23 13.11
CA LYS A 126 -5.94 -17.51 12.50
C LYS A 126 -4.78 -18.15 11.74
N LEU A 127 -4.10 -17.37 10.88
CA LEU A 127 -3.06 -17.91 10.00
C LEU A 127 -1.72 -18.12 10.70
N ALA A 128 -1.35 -17.23 11.61
CA ALA A 128 -0.09 -17.28 12.33
C ALA A 128 -0.07 -18.37 13.42
N ASN A 129 -1.24 -18.85 13.85
CA ASN A 129 -1.43 -19.94 14.82
C ASN A 129 -0.54 -19.81 16.08
N ILE A 130 -0.43 -18.57 16.61
CA ILE A 130 0.40 -18.25 17.80
C ILE A 130 -0.28 -18.75 19.07
N ILE A 131 -1.60 -18.66 19.11
CA ILE A 131 -2.49 -19.15 20.17
C ILE A 131 -3.70 -19.80 19.50
N PRO A 132 -4.47 -20.66 20.18
CA PRO A 132 -5.69 -21.26 19.63
C PRO A 132 -6.64 -20.18 19.07
N GLU A 133 -7.23 -20.45 17.91
CA GLU A 133 -8.08 -19.47 17.18
C GLU A 133 -9.24 -18.97 18.05
N GLU A 134 -9.90 -19.86 18.79
CA GLU A 134 -11.03 -19.51 19.66
C GLU A 134 -10.61 -18.54 20.77
N ASP A 135 -9.45 -18.78 21.39
CA ASP A 135 -8.90 -17.93 22.42
C ASP A 135 -8.55 -16.55 21.87
N ALA A 136 -7.91 -16.50 20.69
CA ALA A 136 -7.57 -15.25 20.01
C ALA A 136 -8.81 -14.40 19.72
N ILE A 137 -9.84 -15.00 19.14
CA ILE A 137 -11.11 -14.34 18.85
C ILE A 137 -11.79 -13.87 20.15
N GLY A 138 -11.80 -14.69 21.20
CA GLY A 138 -12.32 -14.31 22.51
C GLY A 138 -11.62 -13.09 23.09
N TYR A 139 -10.28 -13.07 23.09
CA TYR A 139 -9.50 -11.93 23.55
C TYR A 139 -9.71 -10.68 22.72
N MET A 140 -9.81 -10.81 21.41
CA MET A 140 -10.09 -9.68 20.51
C MET A 140 -11.47 -9.08 20.79
N LYS A 141 -12.50 -9.91 20.96
CA LYS A 141 -13.87 -9.46 21.30
C LYS A 141 -13.92 -8.75 22.64
N ALA A 142 -13.27 -9.29 23.66
CA ALA A 142 -13.16 -8.66 24.97
C ALA A 142 -12.42 -7.31 24.93
N ALA A 143 -11.34 -7.21 24.14
CA ALA A 143 -10.60 -5.98 23.91
C ALA A 143 -11.46 -4.93 23.18
N ALA A 144 -12.22 -5.33 22.17
CA ALA A 144 -13.14 -4.47 21.45
C ALA A 144 -14.24 -3.92 22.38
N GLU A 145 -14.83 -4.75 23.23
CA GLU A 145 -15.82 -4.33 24.21
C GLU A 145 -15.23 -3.32 25.21
N LYS A 146 -14.05 -3.60 25.76
CA LYS A 146 -13.34 -2.69 26.68
C LYS A 146 -13.06 -1.34 26.03
N THR A 147 -12.68 -1.33 24.75
CA THR A 147 -12.27 -0.13 24.02
C THR A 147 -13.47 0.69 23.56
N TYR A 148 -14.49 0.03 23.05
CA TYR A 148 -15.61 0.66 22.37
C TYR A 148 -16.92 0.63 23.16
N GLY A 149 -17.00 -0.05 24.29
CA GLY A 149 -18.23 -0.17 25.09
C GLY A 149 -18.88 1.17 25.43
N ARG A 150 -18.06 2.21 25.72
CA ARG A 150 -18.53 3.58 25.97
C ARG A 150 -19.15 4.26 24.74
N LYS A 151 -18.89 3.76 23.52
CA LYS A 151 -19.46 4.31 22.27
C LYS A 151 -20.79 3.67 21.89
N GLY A 152 -21.28 2.71 22.71
CA GLY A 152 -22.55 2.05 22.54
C GLY A 152 -22.43 0.62 22.01
N LYS A 153 -23.47 -0.18 22.34
CA LYS A 153 -23.53 -1.63 22.05
C LYS A 153 -23.41 -1.92 20.55
N SER A 154 -24.07 -1.13 19.70
CA SER A 154 -24.01 -1.30 18.24
C SER A 154 -22.58 -1.22 17.67
N VAL A 155 -21.70 -0.37 18.24
CA VAL A 155 -20.31 -0.25 17.81
C VAL A 155 -19.53 -1.51 18.20
N VAL A 156 -19.78 -2.06 19.39
CA VAL A 156 -19.15 -3.31 19.86
C VAL A 156 -19.57 -4.48 18.97
N GLU A 157 -20.86 -4.62 18.67
CA GLU A 157 -21.41 -5.70 17.83
C GLU A 157 -20.84 -5.68 16.41
N LYS A 158 -20.68 -4.49 15.81
CA LYS A 158 -20.01 -4.35 14.51
C LYS A 158 -18.56 -4.81 14.56
N ASN A 159 -17.81 -4.46 15.63
CA ASN A 159 -16.44 -4.95 15.80
C ASN A 159 -16.38 -6.46 15.97
N TRP A 160 -17.31 -7.06 16.73
CA TRP A 160 -17.39 -8.52 16.88
C TRP A 160 -17.68 -9.21 15.55
N ALA A 161 -18.65 -8.69 14.78
CA ALA A 161 -18.95 -9.21 13.44
C ALA A 161 -17.72 -9.12 12.51
N ALA A 162 -16.97 -8.00 12.57
CA ALA A 162 -15.76 -7.82 11.79
C ALA A 162 -14.64 -8.82 12.19
N ILE A 163 -14.47 -9.11 13.49
CA ILE A 163 -13.53 -10.10 14.00
C ILE A 163 -13.88 -11.49 13.45
N ASP A 164 -15.14 -11.91 13.58
CA ASP A 164 -15.59 -13.22 13.10
C ASP A 164 -15.45 -13.35 11.58
N ALA A 165 -15.82 -12.31 10.85
CA ALA A 165 -15.70 -12.27 9.40
C ALA A 165 -14.24 -12.30 8.93
N GLY A 166 -13.33 -11.61 9.61
CA GLY A 166 -11.91 -11.61 9.29
C GLY A 166 -11.29 -13.01 9.39
N ALA A 167 -11.60 -13.74 10.45
CA ALA A 167 -11.15 -15.13 10.57
C ALA A 167 -11.78 -16.04 9.53
N LYS A 168 -13.07 -15.87 9.21
CA LYS A 168 -13.82 -16.77 8.33
C LYS A 168 -13.50 -16.61 6.84
N ASN A 169 -13.22 -15.39 6.38
CA ASN A 169 -13.14 -15.05 4.96
C ASN A 169 -11.70 -15.01 4.40
N VAL A 170 -10.76 -15.63 5.07
CA VAL A 170 -9.41 -15.84 4.52
C VAL A 170 -9.46 -16.94 3.46
N VAL A 171 -8.93 -16.67 2.28
CA VAL A 171 -8.92 -17.58 1.13
C VAL A 171 -7.49 -18.06 0.87
N LYS A 172 -7.27 -19.37 0.91
CA LYS A 172 -6.00 -19.97 0.49
C LYS A 172 -5.94 -20.00 -1.03
N ILE A 173 -4.82 -19.59 -1.59
CA ILE A 173 -4.58 -19.60 -3.03
C ILE A 173 -3.71 -20.81 -3.38
N ASP A 174 -4.21 -21.64 -4.27
CA ASP A 174 -3.42 -22.72 -4.86
C ASP A 174 -2.45 -22.10 -5.86
N VAL A 175 -1.16 -22.10 -5.51
CA VAL A 175 -0.07 -21.49 -6.31
C VAL A 175 0.14 -22.33 -7.59
N PRO A 176 -0.04 -21.76 -8.79
CA PRO A 176 0.16 -22.50 -10.04
C PRO A 176 1.62 -22.84 -10.27
N GLU A 177 1.90 -23.98 -10.93
CA GLU A 177 3.26 -24.36 -11.34
C GLU A 177 3.90 -23.34 -12.30
N SER A 178 3.09 -22.63 -13.08
CA SER A 178 3.52 -21.54 -13.97
C SER A 178 4.26 -20.42 -13.24
N TRP A 179 3.99 -20.22 -11.96
CA TRP A 179 4.67 -19.18 -11.15
C TRP A 179 6.15 -19.48 -10.95
N GLY A 180 6.58 -20.74 -10.95
CA GLY A 180 7.98 -21.12 -10.90
C GLY A 180 8.78 -20.74 -12.16
N GLN A 181 8.08 -20.50 -13.28
CA GLN A 181 8.66 -20.07 -14.55
C GLN A 181 8.37 -18.60 -14.86
N ALA A 182 7.84 -17.85 -13.89
CA ALA A 182 7.51 -16.43 -14.10
C ALA A 182 8.79 -15.61 -14.33
N GLU A 183 8.84 -14.91 -15.46
CA GLU A 183 9.91 -14.00 -15.85
C GLU A 183 9.33 -12.62 -16.14
N GLY A 184 10.07 -11.56 -15.88
CA GLY A 184 9.65 -10.19 -16.15
C GLY A 184 10.45 -9.17 -15.37
N GLU A 185 10.14 -7.91 -15.65
CA GLU A 185 10.78 -6.77 -15.01
C GLU A 185 10.51 -6.73 -13.49
N GLU A 186 11.43 -6.08 -12.80
CA GLU A 186 11.35 -5.78 -11.39
C GLU A 186 10.19 -4.80 -11.10
N TYR A 187 10.16 -4.27 -9.90
CA TYR A 187 9.09 -3.40 -9.39
C TYR A 187 8.84 -2.14 -10.24
N ASP A 188 7.59 -1.65 -10.20
CA ASP A 188 7.18 -0.37 -10.79
C ASP A 188 7.79 0.81 -10.03
N LEU A 189 9.07 1.06 -10.23
CA LEU A 189 9.76 2.19 -9.63
C LEU A 189 9.93 3.31 -10.65
N PRO A 190 9.55 4.55 -10.33
CA PRO A 190 9.65 5.67 -11.25
C PRO A 190 11.12 6.08 -11.44
N HIS A 191 11.61 5.95 -12.68
CA HIS A 191 12.92 6.42 -13.08
C HIS A 191 12.83 7.81 -13.72
N ALA A 192 13.84 8.66 -13.46
CA ALA A 192 13.94 9.97 -14.09
C ALA A 192 14.53 9.86 -15.48
N SER A 193 13.93 10.58 -16.43
CA SER A 193 14.47 10.82 -17.76
C SER A 193 14.06 12.21 -18.25
N GLY A 194 14.86 12.81 -19.15
CA GLY A 194 14.54 14.11 -19.75
C GLY A 194 14.66 15.33 -18.82
N ALA A 195 15.18 15.15 -17.60
CA ALA A 195 15.49 16.22 -16.67
C ALA A 195 16.99 16.61 -16.72
N ARG A 196 17.41 17.60 -15.90
CA ARG A 196 18.83 17.90 -15.70
C ARG A 196 19.57 16.64 -15.24
N GLN A 197 20.83 16.50 -15.66
CA GLN A 197 21.60 15.28 -15.40
C GLN A 197 21.78 15.01 -13.91
N ASP A 198 22.02 16.01 -13.09
CA ASP A 198 22.14 15.87 -11.63
C ASP A 198 20.86 15.31 -10.98
N VAL A 199 19.68 15.70 -11.50
CA VAL A 199 18.39 15.16 -11.05
C VAL A 199 18.25 13.70 -11.48
N VAL A 200 18.58 13.37 -12.73
CA VAL A 200 18.52 12.00 -13.26
C VAL A 200 19.42 11.08 -12.44
N ASP A 201 20.65 11.50 -12.19
CA ASP A 201 21.64 10.71 -11.43
C ASP A 201 21.20 10.49 -9.99
N PHE A 202 20.72 11.52 -9.32
CA PHE A 202 20.21 11.41 -7.95
C PHE A 202 18.99 10.48 -7.87
N VAL A 203 18.00 10.68 -8.73
CA VAL A 203 16.76 9.90 -8.71
C VAL A 203 17.06 8.43 -8.99
N ASN A 204 17.78 8.12 -10.07
CA ASN A 204 17.97 6.74 -10.49
C ASN A 204 18.95 5.95 -9.60
N ASN A 205 19.96 6.60 -9.04
CA ASN A 205 20.99 5.92 -8.25
C ASN A 205 20.67 5.89 -6.75
N ILE A 206 19.88 6.84 -6.23
CA ILE A 206 19.61 6.97 -4.80
C ILE A 206 18.12 6.94 -4.51
N GLN A 207 17.33 7.92 -5.02
CA GLN A 207 15.94 8.11 -4.62
C GLN A 207 15.07 6.88 -4.89
N VAL A 208 15.23 6.24 -6.05
CA VAL A 208 14.47 5.02 -6.41
C VAL A 208 14.73 3.91 -5.40
N LYS A 209 15.99 3.67 -5.06
CA LYS A 209 16.40 2.64 -4.08
C LYS A 209 15.85 2.93 -2.67
N VAL A 210 16.00 4.18 -2.22
CA VAL A 210 15.50 4.61 -0.90
C VAL A 210 13.97 4.48 -0.84
N ASN A 211 13.27 4.89 -1.89
CA ASN A 211 11.81 4.77 -1.95
C ASN A 211 11.33 3.31 -2.00
N ALA A 212 12.14 2.39 -2.54
CA ALA A 212 11.87 0.95 -2.53
C ALA A 212 12.21 0.26 -1.20
N GLN A 213 12.68 1.00 -0.18
CA GLN A 213 13.21 0.46 1.09
C GLN A 213 14.51 -0.34 0.91
N GLU A 214 15.24 -0.11 -0.17
CA GLU A 214 16.51 -0.76 -0.51
C GLU A 214 17.71 0.19 -0.34
N GLY A 215 17.56 1.27 0.42
CA GLY A 215 18.61 2.27 0.63
C GLY A 215 19.94 1.72 1.13
N ASN A 216 19.91 0.62 1.89
CA ASN A 216 21.13 -0.07 2.36
C ASN A 216 21.96 -0.71 1.24
N THR A 217 21.39 -0.87 0.04
CA THR A 217 22.11 -1.39 -1.15
C THR A 217 22.88 -0.31 -1.90
N VAL A 218 22.64 0.98 -1.57
CA VAL A 218 23.30 2.11 -2.23
C VAL A 218 24.73 2.23 -1.70
N PRO A 219 25.76 2.18 -2.58
CA PRO A 219 27.15 2.35 -2.15
C PRO A 219 27.40 3.73 -1.53
N VAL A 220 28.21 3.78 -0.46
CA VAL A 220 28.58 5.04 0.22
C VAL A 220 29.21 6.04 -0.77
N SER A 221 29.99 5.57 -1.73
CA SER A 221 30.59 6.42 -2.77
C SER A 221 29.58 7.17 -3.63
N VAL A 222 28.38 6.59 -3.84
CA VAL A 222 27.26 7.23 -4.58
C VAL A 222 26.60 8.32 -3.73
N VAL A 223 26.41 8.06 -2.44
CA VAL A 223 25.82 9.04 -1.51
C VAL A 223 26.81 10.15 -1.16
N GLY A 224 28.11 9.88 -1.22
CA GLY A 224 29.19 10.78 -0.82
C GLY A 224 29.25 12.10 -1.58
N VAL A 225 28.65 12.18 -2.77
CA VAL A 225 28.53 13.44 -3.53
C VAL A 225 27.49 14.41 -2.93
N TYR A 226 26.64 13.93 -2.03
CA TYR A 226 25.58 14.66 -1.32
C TYR A 226 25.87 14.72 0.19
N GLN A 227 27.15 14.79 0.59
CA GLN A 227 27.59 14.71 1.99
C GLN A 227 27.06 15.85 2.88
N ASP A 228 26.62 16.94 2.31
CA ASP A 228 25.97 18.07 2.99
C ASP A 228 24.46 17.84 3.22
N GLY A 229 23.92 16.72 2.75
CA GLY A 229 22.49 16.39 2.84
C GLY A 229 21.59 17.12 1.84
N SER A 230 22.15 17.96 0.96
CA SER A 230 21.37 18.60 -0.09
C SER A 230 20.98 17.61 -1.20
N THR A 231 19.83 17.84 -1.83
CA THR A 231 19.36 17.05 -2.97
C THR A 231 19.04 17.97 -4.15
N PRO A 232 19.17 17.52 -5.40
CA PRO A 232 18.89 18.35 -6.56
C PRO A 232 17.46 18.87 -6.58
N SER A 233 17.28 20.18 -6.78
CA SER A 233 15.95 20.76 -6.98
C SER A 233 15.24 20.15 -8.18
N GLY A 234 13.99 19.72 -7.98
CA GLY A 234 13.18 19.05 -9.01
C GLY A 234 13.14 17.52 -8.85
N ALA A 235 13.97 16.90 -8.01
CA ALA A 235 13.94 15.46 -7.77
C ALA A 235 12.58 14.99 -7.22
N SER A 236 11.86 15.83 -6.47
CA SER A 236 10.52 15.52 -5.94
C SER A 236 9.46 15.26 -7.02
N ALA A 237 9.65 15.73 -8.24
CA ALA A 237 8.76 15.44 -9.38
C ALA A 237 8.72 13.94 -9.73
N PHE A 238 9.77 13.21 -9.38
CA PHE A 238 9.92 11.78 -9.63
C PHE A 238 9.55 10.93 -8.40
N GLU A 239 9.09 11.55 -7.32
CA GLU A 239 8.62 10.84 -6.13
C GLU A 239 7.15 10.39 -6.32
N LYS A 240 6.96 9.42 -7.19
CA LYS A 240 5.64 8.90 -7.59
C LYS A 240 5.31 7.65 -6.77
N ARG A 241 4.57 7.81 -5.68
CA ARG A 241 4.28 6.70 -4.75
C ARG A 241 3.37 5.63 -5.35
N GLY A 242 2.33 6.03 -6.11
CA GLY A 242 1.41 5.12 -6.79
C GLY A 242 0.67 4.17 -5.84
N ILE A 243 0.26 4.66 -4.66
CA ILE A 243 -0.34 3.84 -3.59
C ILE A 243 -1.86 3.91 -3.54
N ALA A 244 -2.48 4.80 -4.33
CA ALA A 244 -3.93 4.91 -4.38
C ALA A 244 -4.55 3.66 -5.04
N VAL A 245 -5.41 2.95 -4.31
CA VAL A 245 -6.22 1.87 -4.86
C VAL A 245 -7.35 2.44 -5.72
N ASN A 246 -7.92 3.58 -5.29
CA ASN A 246 -8.94 4.31 -6.01
C ASN A 246 -8.49 5.75 -6.18
N VAL A 247 -8.74 6.33 -7.35
CA VAL A 247 -8.49 7.74 -7.64
C VAL A 247 -9.79 8.45 -7.99
N PRO A 248 -9.95 9.74 -7.65
CA PRO A 248 -11.15 10.48 -8.00
C PRO A 248 -11.24 10.68 -9.52
N VAL A 249 -12.45 10.64 -10.05
CA VAL A 249 -12.77 10.97 -11.44
C VAL A 249 -13.49 12.30 -11.48
N TRP A 250 -13.12 13.15 -12.43
CA TRP A 250 -13.77 14.44 -12.61
C TRP A 250 -15.14 14.28 -13.31
N ALA A 251 -16.20 14.71 -12.63
CA ALA A 251 -17.55 14.82 -13.19
C ALA A 251 -17.71 16.22 -13.84
N SER A 252 -17.35 16.33 -15.10
CA SER A 252 -17.29 17.61 -15.82
C SER A 252 -18.65 18.31 -15.94
N GLU A 253 -19.73 17.54 -16.02
CA GLU A 253 -21.12 18.01 -16.10
C GLU A 253 -21.58 18.73 -14.83
N ASN A 254 -20.96 18.46 -13.69
CA ASN A 254 -21.25 19.10 -12.41
C ASN A 254 -20.24 20.18 -12.03
N CYS A 255 -19.26 20.45 -12.91
CA CYS A 255 -18.15 21.33 -12.59
C CYS A 255 -18.50 22.81 -12.85
N ILE A 256 -18.38 23.62 -11.83
CA ILE A 256 -18.54 25.08 -11.89
C ILE A 256 -17.20 25.84 -12.00
N GLN A 257 -16.10 25.13 -12.25
CA GLN A 257 -14.74 25.65 -12.41
C GLN A 257 -14.20 26.47 -11.22
N CYS A 258 -14.70 26.23 -10.01
CA CYS A 258 -14.27 26.93 -8.80
C CYS A 258 -12.87 26.52 -8.32
N THR A 259 -12.27 25.47 -8.88
CA THR A 259 -10.94 24.92 -8.52
C THR A 259 -10.77 24.48 -7.04
N PHE A 260 -11.84 24.48 -6.25
CA PHE A 260 -11.78 24.17 -4.82
C PHE A 260 -11.28 22.74 -4.55
N CYS A 261 -11.59 21.77 -5.42
CA CYS A 261 -11.05 20.40 -5.33
C CYS A 261 -9.52 20.37 -5.41
N SER A 262 -8.92 21.21 -6.25
CA SER A 262 -7.45 21.35 -6.32
C SER A 262 -6.89 22.04 -5.08
N TYR A 263 -7.57 23.06 -4.60
CA TYR A 263 -7.15 23.84 -3.43
C TYR A 263 -7.10 23.01 -2.14
N VAL A 264 -8.07 22.09 -1.95
CA VAL A 264 -8.15 21.26 -0.74
C VAL A 264 -7.33 19.96 -0.84
N CYS A 265 -6.80 19.63 -2.01
CA CYS A 265 -6.02 18.39 -2.18
C CYS A 265 -4.67 18.50 -1.46
N PRO A 266 -4.39 17.71 -0.39
CA PRO A 266 -3.18 17.85 0.40
C PRO A 266 -1.90 17.45 -0.33
N HIS A 267 -2.04 16.70 -1.44
CA HIS A 267 -0.92 16.20 -2.24
C HIS A 267 -0.77 16.92 -3.60
N ALA A 268 -1.58 17.97 -3.87
CA ALA A 268 -1.63 18.65 -5.16
C ALA A 268 -1.80 17.68 -6.36
N ALA A 269 -2.45 16.55 -6.13
CA ALA A 269 -2.72 15.55 -7.16
C ALA A 269 -3.82 15.96 -8.12
N ILE A 270 -4.74 16.82 -7.69
CA ILE A 270 -5.84 17.36 -8.51
C ILE A 270 -5.40 18.72 -9.07
N ARG A 271 -5.35 18.84 -10.40
CA ARG A 271 -4.78 20.00 -11.07
C ARG A 271 -5.75 20.57 -12.10
N PRO A 272 -6.14 21.87 -11.97
CA PRO A 272 -6.89 22.56 -13.02
C PRO A 272 -5.96 22.94 -14.16
N MET A 273 -6.46 22.82 -15.39
CA MET A 273 -5.74 23.17 -16.60
C MET A 273 -6.57 24.14 -17.42
N ALA A 274 -5.91 25.19 -17.96
CA ALA A 274 -6.43 26.02 -19.01
C ALA A 274 -5.63 25.71 -20.29
N LEU A 275 -6.30 25.31 -21.35
CA LEU A 275 -5.70 24.73 -22.54
C LEU A 275 -6.18 25.44 -23.78
N THR A 276 -5.29 25.71 -24.72
CA THR A 276 -5.60 26.11 -26.08
C THR A 276 -6.10 24.94 -26.90
N ASP A 277 -6.69 25.18 -28.07
CA ASP A 277 -7.12 24.10 -28.96
C ASP A 277 -5.93 23.25 -29.45
N ASP A 278 -4.76 23.85 -29.68
CA ASP A 278 -3.53 23.15 -30.05
C ASP A 278 -3.00 22.23 -28.93
N GLU A 279 -3.17 22.63 -27.68
CA GLU A 279 -2.81 21.81 -26.52
C GLU A 279 -3.82 20.68 -26.32
N CYS A 280 -5.11 20.96 -26.52
CA CYS A 280 -6.14 19.95 -26.47
C CYS A 280 -5.93 18.83 -27.50
N ALA A 281 -5.46 19.18 -28.71
CA ALA A 281 -5.15 18.21 -29.76
C ALA A 281 -4.02 17.21 -29.39
N LYS A 282 -3.21 17.54 -28.38
CA LYS A 282 -2.12 16.69 -27.88
C LYS A 282 -2.49 15.85 -26.66
N LEU A 283 -3.71 16.03 -26.13
CA LEU A 283 -4.16 15.26 -24.97
C LEU A 283 -4.39 13.78 -25.35
N PRO A 284 -4.25 12.88 -24.39
CA PRO A 284 -4.64 11.49 -24.57
C PRO A 284 -6.10 11.36 -25.02
N GLU A 285 -6.38 10.36 -25.86
CA GLU A 285 -7.73 10.05 -26.30
C GLU A 285 -8.66 9.84 -25.08
N GLY A 286 -9.88 10.38 -25.16
CA GLY A 286 -10.87 10.30 -24.09
C GLY A 286 -10.70 11.37 -22.99
N THR A 287 -9.71 12.26 -23.08
CA THR A 287 -9.59 13.37 -22.13
C THR A 287 -10.75 14.35 -22.29
N VAL A 288 -11.51 14.54 -21.20
CA VAL A 288 -12.66 15.45 -21.19
C VAL A 288 -12.19 16.88 -20.97
N THR A 289 -12.68 17.80 -21.80
CA THR A 289 -12.51 19.26 -21.65
C THR A 289 -13.83 19.98 -21.82
N ILE A 290 -14.01 21.12 -21.15
CA ILE A 290 -15.16 22.00 -21.29
C ILE A 290 -14.70 23.42 -21.59
N PRO A 291 -15.55 24.32 -22.13
CA PRO A 291 -15.17 25.71 -22.32
C PRO A 291 -14.74 26.37 -21.00
N LEU A 292 -13.63 27.12 -21.01
CA LEU A 292 -13.19 27.86 -19.82
C LEU A 292 -14.08 29.09 -19.62
N MET A 293 -14.70 29.19 -18.43
CA MET A 293 -15.57 30.31 -18.08
C MET A 293 -14.77 31.61 -18.01
N GLY A 294 -15.30 32.65 -18.70
CA GLY A 294 -14.68 33.98 -18.69
C GLY A 294 -13.45 34.14 -19.61
N MET A 295 -13.00 33.10 -20.30
CA MET A 295 -11.87 33.13 -21.23
C MET A 295 -12.21 32.44 -22.57
N PRO A 296 -12.85 33.15 -23.52
CA PRO A 296 -13.16 32.60 -24.85
C PRO A 296 -11.87 32.13 -25.56
N GLY A 297 -11.95 30.97 -26.24
CA GLY A 297 -10.82 30.38 -26.95
C GLY A 297 -9.96 29.45 -26.09
N TYR A 298 -10.30 29.26 -24.80
CA TYR A 298 -9.64 28.29 -23.93
C TYR A 298 -10.60 27.19 -23.50
N LYS A 299 -10.03 26.02 -23.24
CA LYS A 299 -10.70 24.87 -22.64
C LYS A 299 -10.23 24.69 -21.21
N PHE A 300 -11.10 24.14 -20.38
CA PHE A 300 -10.83 23.80 -19.00
C PHE A 300 -10.87 22.29 -18.78
N ALA A 301 -9.95 21.78 -18.00
CA ALA A 301 -9.94 20.40 -17.51
C ALA A 301 -9.50 20.32 -16.06
N ILE A 302 -9.99 19.31 -15.34
CA ILE A 302 -9.40 18.85 -14.08
C ILE A 302 -8.72 17.51 -14.35
N VAL A 303 -7.43 17.44 -14.08
CA VAL A 303 -6.67 16.21 -14.20
C VAL A 303 -6.23 15.72 -12.83
N VAL A 304 -6.13 14.41 -12.67
CA VAL A 304 -5.67 13.77 -11.44
C VAL A 304 -4.36 13.04 -11.71
N SER A 305 -3.31 13.42 -10.98
CA SER A 305 -2.06 12.67 -10.98
C SER A 305 -2.24 11.40 -10.13
N SER A 306 -2.52 10.27 -10.77
CA SER A 306 -2.81 9.00 -10.09
C SER A 306 -1.64 8.51 -9.23
N LEU A 307 -0.41 8.75 -9.67
CA LEU A 307 0.80 8.35 -8.93
C LEU A 307 1.11 9.26 -7.72
N ASP A 308 0.57 10.47 -7.68
CA ASP A 308 0.69 11.40 -6.55
C ASP A 308 -0.53 11.29 -5.60
N CYS A 309 -1.63 10.71 -6.06
CA CYS A 309 -2.83 10.48 -5.26
C CYS A 309 -2.57 9.39 -4.21
N THR A 310 -3.17 9.53 -3.04
CA THR A 310 -3.07 8.55 -1.94
C THR A 310 -4.37 7.80 -1.67
N GLY A 311 -5.43 8.10 -2.43
CA GLY A 311 -6.75 7.51 -2.28
C GLY A 311 -7.71 8.33 -1.44
#